data_ae71e5021bba1db0e4a72ab3ce8545f1
#
_entry.id   ae71e5021bba1db0e4a72ab3ce8545f1
#
_cell.length_a   1.000
_cell.length_b   1.000
_cell.length_c   1.000
_cell.angle_alpha   90.00
_cell.angle_beta   90.00
_cell.angle_gamma   90.00
#
_symmetry.space_group_name_H-M   'P 1'
#
loop_
_entity.id
_entity.type
_entity.pdbx_description
1 polymer ?
#
loop_
_entity_poly.entity_id
_entity_poly.type
_entity_poly.pdbx_seq_one_letter_code
_entity_poly.pdbx_strand_id
1 'polypeptide(L)'
;MSDERRNRQHARENPASKSSKLLWYVLVIALFVAAYLSGRYYKNHKYDSFAKCVAGKNAKMYGLYWCPHCADQKREFGASFRYVPYVECASQDDPHQLTAACKAAGVKLFPSWQFGTDPPKEGVLSLHDLSAKTGCTLP
;
A
#
# COMPACT_ATOMS: atom_id res chain seq x y z
N MET A 1 -10.01 -24.64 67.59
CA MET A 1 -9.58 -25.53 66.48
C MET A 1 -10.39 -25.29 65.18
N SER A 2 -11.20 -24.27 65.07
CA SER A 2 -12.08 -24.00 63.91
C SER A 2 -11.52 -22.98 62.89
N ASP A 3 -10.66 -22.05 63.30
CA ASP A 3 -10.20 -20.96 62.47
C ASP A 3 -9.01 -21.33 61.56
N GLU A 4 -8.20 -22.29 61.96
CA GLU A 4 -7.05 -22.76 61.19
C GLU A 4 -7.46 -23.56 59.94
N ARG A 5 -8.61 -24.25 60.00
CA ARG A 5 -9.17 -24.95 58.83
C ARG A 5 -9.80 -24.00 57.81
N ARG A 6 -10.38 -22.88 58.26
CA ARG A 6 -10.98 -21.87 57.39
C ARG A 6 -9.90 -21.10 56.62
N ASN A 7 -8.75 -20.84 57.29
CA ASN A 7 -7.63 -20.14 56.69
C ASN A 7 -6.90 -20.99 55.61
N ARG A 8 -6.89 -22.33 55.77
CA ARG A 8 -6.34 -23.24 54.79
C ARG A 8 -7.24 -23.43 53.55
N GLN A 9 -8.52 -23.15 53.62
CA GLN A 9 -9.43 -23.20 52.47
C GLN A 9 -9.31 -21.96 51.61
N HIS A 10 -9.07 -20.78 52.17
CA HIS A 10 -8.81 -19.56 51.38
C HIS A 10 -7.43 -19.55 50.66
N ALA A 11 -6.46 -20.32 51.15
CA ALA A 11 -5.16 -20.47 50.50
C ALA A 11 -5.18 -21.37 49.24
N ARG A 12 -6.31 -22.02 48.96
CA ARG A 12 -6.50 -22.87 47.78
C ARG A 12 -7.28 -22.22 46.64
N GLU A 13 -7.61 -20.94 46.72
CA GLU A 13 -8.08 -20.19 45.57
C GLU A 13 -6.90 -19.93 44.62
N ASN A 14 -6.78 -20.87 43.71
CA ASN A 14 -5.71 -21.08 42.74
C ASN A 14 -5.50 -19.82 41.91
N PRO A 15 -4.41 -19.04 42.04
CA PRO A 15 -4.11 -17.89 41.18
C PRO A 15 -3.85 -18.31 39.73
N ALA A 16 -3.61 -19.59 39.47
CA ALA A 16 -3.40 -20.16 38.14
C ALA A 16 -4.62 -20.05 37.21
N SER A 17 -5.85 -20.00 37.76
CA SER A 17 -7.07 -19.89 36.96
C SER A 17 -7.29 -18.51 36.33
N LYS A 18 -6.85 -17.44 36.97
CA LYS A 18 -6.93 -16.08 36.42
C LYS A 18 -5.87 -15.82 35.36
N SER A 19 -4.68 -16.38 35.55
CA SER A 19 -3.56 -16.30 34.61
C SER A 19 -3.86 -17.00 33.28
N SER A 20 -4.49 -18.17 33.31
CA SER A 20 -4.81 -18.92 32.10
C SER A 20 -5.87 -18.22 31.23
N LYS A 21 -6.87 -17.58 31.83
CA LYS A 21 -7.87 -16.79 31.12
C LYS A 21 -7.27 -15.54 30.48
N LEU A 22 -6.39 -14.86 31.20
CA LEU A 22 -5.68 -13.70 30.66
C LEU A 22 -4.81 -14.07 29.45
N LEU A 23 -4.04 -15.17 29.55
CA LEU A 23 -3.27 -15.69 28.45
C LEU A 23 -4.14 -16.05 27.24
N TRP A 24 -5.29 -16.66 27.48
CA TRP A 24 -6.24 -16.98 26.40
C TRP A 24 -6.75 -15.72 25.70
N TYR A 25 -7.13 -14.66 26.44
CA TYR A 25 -7.54 -13.39 25.84
C TYR A 25 -6.41 -12.74 25.04
N VAL A 26 -5.19 -12.76 25.56
CA VAL A 26 -4.01 -12.23 24.85
C VAL A 26 -3.77 -12.97 23.53
N LEU A 27 -3.88 -14.30 23.55
CA LEU A 27 -3.73 -15.12 22.32
C LEU A 27 -4.84 -14.81 21.31
N VAL A 28 -6.08 -14.69 21.75
CA VAL A 28 -7.20 -14.35 20.84
C VAL A 28 -6.99 -12.97 20.23
N ILE A 29 -6.64 -11.97 21.03
CA ILE A 29 -6.35 -10.62 20.53
C ILE A 29 -5.17 -10.66 19.54
N ALA A 30 -4.10 -11.38 19.86
CA ALA A 30 -2.94 -11.52 18.96
C ALA A 30 -3.32 -12.15 17.63
N LEU A 31 -4.19 -13.16 17.62
CA LEU A 31 -4.70 -13.77 16.38
C LEU A 31 -5.53 -12.79 15.55
N PHE A 32 -6.42 -12.01 16.19
CA PHE A 32 -7.19 -10.97 15.48
C PHE A 32 -6.28 -9.90 14.88
N VAL A 33 -5.29 -9.43 15.65
CA VAL A 33 -4.32 -8.45 15.16
C VAL A 33 -3.50 -9.03 14.00
N ALA A 34 -3.03 -10.27 14.11
CA ALA A 34 -2.29 -10.93 13.04
C ALA A 34 -3.14 -11.09 11.76
N ALA A 35 -4.40 -11.52 11.90
CA ALA A 35 -5.33 -11.64 10.77
C ALA A 35 -5.59 -10.27 10.11
N TYR A 36 -5.82 -9.23 10.91
CA TYR A 36 -6.01 -7.86 10.42
C TYR A 36 -4.78 -7.34 9.67
N LEU A 37 -3.59 -7.50 10.25
CA LEU A 37 -2.33 -7.07 9.63
C LEU A 37 -2.04 -7.83 8.33
N SER A 38 -2.30 -9.14 8.32
CA SER A 38 -2.14 -9.98 7.12
C SER A 38 -3.08 -9.54 6.00
N GLY A 39 -4.35 -9.30 6.31
CA GLY A 39 -5.34 -8.81 5.35
C GLY A 39 -4.97 -7.43 4.80
N ARG A 40 -4.51 -6.54 5.66
CA ARG A 40 -4.04 -5.21 5.27
C ARG A 40 -2.78 -5.28 4.39
N TYR A 41 -1.83 -6.15 4.75
CA TYR A 41 -0.63 -6.39 3.95
C TYR A 41 -0.99 -6.91 2.57
N TYR A 42 -1.84 -7.95 2.49
CA TYR A 42 -2.28 -8.52 1.22
C TYR A 42 -2.98 -7.48 0.34
N LYS A 43 -3.91 -6.72 0.90
CA LYS A 43 -4.63 -5.66 0.17
C LYS A 43 -3.67 -4.61 -0.39
N ASN A 44 -2.66 -4.22 0.37
CA ASN A 44 -1.70 -3.19 -0.04
C ASN A 44 -0.73 -3.69 -1.12
N HIS A 45 -0.43 -4.99 -1.17
CA HIS A 45 0.54 -5.60 -2.09
C HIS A 45 -0.10 -6.39 -3.23
N LYS A 46 -1.42 -6.34 -3.33
CA LYS A 46 -2.19 -7.09 -4.32
C LYS A 46 -1.69 -6.88 -5.76
N TYR A 47 -1.27 -5.68 -6.09
CA TYR A 47 -0.85 -5.30 -7.44
C TYR A 47 0.67 -5.31 -7.67
N ASP A 48 1.46 -5.87 -6.76
CA ASP A 48 2.94 -5.86 -6.89
C ASP A 48 3.41 -6.52 -8.20
N SER A 49 2.88 -7.67 -8.56
CA SER A 49 3.23 -8.37 -9.79
C SER A 49 2.82 -7.59 -11.03
N PHE A 50 1.62 -7.00 -11.00
CA PHE A 50 1.12 -6.15 -12.07
C PHE A 50 2.00 -4.91 -12.27
N ALA A 51 2.30 -4.18 -11.19
CA ALA A 51 3.13 -2.98 -11.25
C ALA A 51 4.56 -3.26 -11.75
N LYS A 52 5.15 -4.38 -11.34
CA LYS A 52 6.45 -4.84 -11.86
C LYS A 52 6.38 -5.20 -13.35
N CYS A 53 5.31 -5.83 -13.78
CA CYS A 53 5.08 -6.12 -15.20
C CYS A 53 4.97 -4.83 -16.01
N VAL A 54 4.16 -3.88 -15.56
CA VAL A 54 3.99 -2.55 -16.18
C VAL A 54 5.33 -1.84 -16.32
N ALA A 55 6.16 -1.86 -15.26
CA ALA A 55 7.52 -1.32 -15.32
C ALA A 55 8.39 -2.03 -16.35
N GLY A 56 8.32 -3.37 -16.43
CA GLY A 56 9.05 -4.18 -17.40
C GLY A 56 8.64 -3.94 -18.87
N LYS A 57 7.48 -3.32 -19.09
CA LYS A 57 7.02 -2.89 -20.43
C LYS A 57 7.45 -1.46 -20.77
N ASN A 58 8.42 -0.91 -20.05
CA ASN A 58 8.90 0.47 -20.21
C ASN A 58 7.79 1.51 -20.09
N ALA A 59 6.75 1.20 -19.33
CA ALA A 59 5.73 2.16 -18.98
C ALA A 59 6.21 3.02 -17.81
N LYS A 60 6.00 4.33 -17.91
CA LYS A 60 6.30 5.29 -16.86
C LYS A 60 5.23 6.35 -16.74
N MET A 61 5.05 6.85 -15.53
CA MET A 61 4.09 7.89 -15.22
C MET A 61 4.80 9.20 -14.94
N TYR A 62 4.38 10.25 -15.60
CA TYR A 62 4.77 11.63 -15.30
C TYR A 62 3.72 12.26 -14.40
N GLY A 63 4.14 12.93 -13.37
CA GLY A 63 3.22 13.56 -12.42
C GLY A 63 3.85 14.70 -11.64
N LEU A 64 3.01 15.33 -10.84
CA LEU A 64 3.39 16.38 -9.90
C LEU A 64 3.02 15.91 -8.50
N TYR A 65 3.90 16.12 -7.52
CA TYR A 65 3.66 15.65 -6.15
C TYR A 65 2.41 16.26 -5.50
N TRP A 66 2.02 17.46 -5.92
CA TRP A 66 0.86 18.19 -5.41
C TRP A 66 -0.41 18.00 -6.25
N CYS A 67 -0.36 17.24 -7.35
CA CYS A 67 -1.50 17.05 -8.25
C CYS A 67 -2.47 15.98 -7.66
N PRO A 68 -3.76 16.34 -7.43
CA PRO A 68 -4.72 15.39 -6.85
C PRO A 68 -4.97 14.18 -7.75
N HIS A 69 -5.08 14.35 -9.08
CA HIS A 69 -5.28 13.24 -10.01
C HIS A 69 -4.06 12.28 -10.07
N CYS A 70 -2.86 12.80 -9.85
CA CYS A 70 -1.67 11.96 -9.70
C CYS A 70 -1.73 11.14 -8.42
N ALA A 71 -2.21 11.73 -7.32
CA ALA A 71 -2.43 11.02 -6.08
C ALA A 71 -3.51 9.93 -6.23
N ASP A 72 -4.59 10.21 -6.98
CA ASP A 72 -5.64 9.23 -7.29
C ASP A 72 -5.06 8.06 -8.06
N GLN A 73 -4.30 8.31 -9.12
CA GLN A 73 -3.62 7.28 -9.90
C GLN A 73 -2.69 6.41 -9.04
N LYS A 74 -1.93 7.02 -8.14
CA LYS A 74 -1.07 6.29 -7.20
C LYS A 74 -1.88 5.41 -6.25
N ARG A 75 -3.03 5.90 -5.78
CA ARG A 75 -3.92 5.14 -4.86
C ARG A 75 -4.51 3.88 -5.49
N GLU A 76 -4.76 3.85 -6.80
CA GLU A 76 -5.24 2.64 -7.48
C GLU A 76 -4.26 1.47 -7.35
N PHE A 77 -2.96 1.75 -7.40
CA PHE A 77 -1.92 0.75 -7.17
C PHE A 77 -1.67 0.46 -5.68
N GLY A 78 -2.06 1.38 -4.79
CA GLY A 78 -1.72 1.31 -3.38
C GLY A 78 -0.20 1.29 -3.16
N ALA A 79 0.28 0.46 -2.23
CA ALA A 79 1.71 0.33 -1.95
C ALA A 79 2.52 -0.23 -3.14
N SER A 80 1.85 -0.89 -4.10
CA SER A 80 2.48 -1.45 -5.30
C SER A 80 2.96 -0.39 -6.27
N PHE A 81 2.49 0.87 -6.13
CA PHE A 81 2.97 1.99 -6.96
C PHE A 81 4.49 2.18 -6.88
N ARG A 82 5.13 1.79 -5.79
CA ARG A 82 6.60 1.83 -5.63
C ARG A 82 7.39 1.12 -6.74
N TYR A 83 6.75 0.21 -7.46
CA TYR A 83 7.35 -0.51 -8.58
C TYR A 83 7.09 0.17 -9.94
N VAL A 84 6.19 1.14 -9.98
CA VAL A 84 5.90 1.90 -11.20
C VAL A 84 6.96 2.98 -11.40
N PRO A 85 7.65 3.03 -12.56
CA PRO A 85 8.55 4.13 -12.86
C PRO A 85 7.80 5.46 -12.86
N TYR A 86 8.22 6.37 -12.00
CA TYR A 86 7.59 7.66 -11.81
C TYR A 86 8.60 8.79 -12.06
N VAL A 87 8.19 9.78 -12.85
CA VAL A 87 8.97 10.97 -13.12
C VAL A 87 8.27 12.16 -12.49
N GLU A 88 8.94 12.78 -11.51
CA GLU A 88 8.46 14.01 -10.90
C GLU A 88 8.72 15.17 -11.86
N CYS A 89 7.65 15.88 -12.20
CA CYS A 89 7.71 17.00 -13.14
C CYS A 89 7.75 18.36 -12.47
N ALA A 90 7.48 18.48 -11.17
CA ALA A 90 7.66 19.73 -10.45
C ALA A 90 9.14 20.01 -10.25
N SER A 91 9.59 21.22 -10.59
CA SER A 91 10.96 21.66 -10.29
C SER A 91 11.15 21.83 -8.77
N GLN A 92 12.36 21.58 -8.30
CA GLN A 92 12.69 21.80 -6.88
C GLN A 92 12.75 23.28 -6.51
N ASP A 93 13.14 24.14 -7.47
CA ASP A 93 13.28 25.58 -7.25
C ASP A 93 11.91 26.29 -7.32
N ASP A 94 11.05 25.84 -8.23
CA ASP A 94 9.70 26.40 -8.40
C ASP A 94 8.72 25.24 -8.75
N PRO A 95 7.84 24.85 -7.81
CA PRO A 95 6.90 23.74 -8.03
C PRO A 95 5.92 23.93 -9.20
N HIS A 96 5.74 25.17 -9.67
CA HIS A 96 4.89 25.48 -10.81
C HIS A 96 5.63 25.41 -12.15
N GLN A 97 6.93 25.26 -12.13
CA GLN A 97 7.74 25.03 -13.32
C GLN A 97 8.00 23.54 -13.55
N LEU A 98 7.95 23.14 -14.81
CA LEU A 98 8.27 21.78 -15.19
C LEU A 98 9.78 21.56 -15.26
N THR A 99 10.22 20.39 -14.84
CA THR A 99 11.59 19.92 -15.03
C THR A 99 11.94 19.83 -16.52
N ALA A 100 13.22 19.91 -16.83
CA ALA A 100 13.73 19.77 -18.21
C ALA A 100 13.31 18.43 -18.84
N ALA A 101 13.32 17.36 -18.06
CA ALA A 101 12.93 16.03 -18.52
C ALA A 101 11.47 15.98 -18.99
N CYS A 102 10.56 16.59 -18.23
CA CYS A 102 9.12 16.62 -18.57
C CYS A 102 8.83 17.54 -19.76
N LYS A 103 9.54 18.67 -19.86
CA LYS A 103 9.47 19.56 -21.04
C LYS A 103 9.93 18.83 -22.31
N ALA A 104 11.07 18.12 -22.24
CA ALA A 104 11.60 17.35 -23.35
C ALA A 104 10.69 16.19 -23.75
N ALA A 105 10.00 15.55 -22.79
CA ALA A 105 9.00 14.52 -23.07
C ALA A 105 7.69 15.05 -23.65
N GLY A 106 7.50 16.38 -23.71
CA GLY A 106 6.29 17.02 -24.25
C GLY A 106 5.06 16.85 -23.37
N VAL A 107 5.23 16.58 -22.06
CA VAL A 107 4.12 16.42 -21.13
C VAL A 107 3.49 17.76 -20.83
N LYS A 108 2.15 17.87 -20.96
CA LYS A 108 1.38 19.10 -20.73
C LYS A 108 0.39 18.98 -19.59
N LEU A 109 -0.24 17.81 -19.43
CA LEU A 109 -1.24 17.53 -18.40
C LEU A 109 -0.82 16.36 -17.53
N PHE A 110 -1.34 16.29 -16.30
CA PHE A 110 -0.96 15.31 -15.29
C PHE A 110 -2.17 14.61 -14.66
N PRO A 111 -2.06 13.31 -14.40
CA PRO A 111 -0.92 12.45 -14.75
C PRO A 111 -0.83 12.19 -16.25
N SER A 112 0.36 11.83 -16.75
CA SER A 112 0.56 11.33 -18.10
C SER A 112 1.34 10.02 -18.07
N TRP A 113 0.97 9.11 -18.95
CA TRP A 113 1.62 7.81 -19.11
C TRP A 113 2.36 7.70 -20.42
N GLN A 114 3.59 7.26 -20.39
CA GLN A 114 4.36 6.94 -21.58
C GLN A 114 4.65 5.45 -21.62
N PHE A 115 4.48 4.83 -22.79
CA PHE A 115 4.73 3.42 -23.05
C PHE A 115 5.86 3.30 -24.08
N GLY A 116 7.01 2.81 -23.63
CA GLY A 116 8.20 2.75 -24.49
C GLY A 116 8.60 4.14 -25.01
N THR A 117 8.62 4.29 -26.33
CA THR A 117 8.97 5.53 -27.04
C THR A 117 7.76 6.33 -27.52
N ASP A 118 6.54 5.85 -27.25
CA ASP A 118 5.32 6.53 -27.66
C ASP A 118 5.18 7.90 -26.99
N PRO A 119 4.46 8.83 -27.61
CA PRO A 119 4.12 10.11 -26.96
C PRO A 119 3.34 9.88 -25.66
N PRO A 120 3.56 10.71 -24.63
CA PRO A 120 2.80 10.61 -23.38
C PRO A 120 1.31 10.73 -23.61
N LYS A 121 0.54 9.81 -23.04
CA LYS A 121 -0.92 9.84 -23.00
C LYS A 121 -1.40 10.52 -21.72
N GLU A 122 -2.12 11.60 -21.85
CA GLU A 122 -2.62 12.40 -20.75
C GLU A 122 -3.82 11.75 -20.06
N GLY A 123 -3.94 12.00 -18.76
CA GLY A 123 -5.06 11.60 -17.91
C GLY A 123 -4.80 10.38 -17.04
N VAL A 124 -5.73 10.15 -16.12
CA VAL A 124 -5.74 8.96 -15.27
C VAL A 124 -6.11 7.75 -16.12
N LEU A 125 -5.33 6.69 -16.05
CA LEU A 125 -5.62 5.41 -16.67
C LEU A 125 -6.03 4.41 -15.60
N SER A 126 -7.17 3.75 -15.79
CA SER A 126 -7.54 2.66 -14.91
C SER A 126 -6.53 1.51 -14.99
N LEU A 127 -6.45 0.67 -13.95
CA LEU A 127 -5.59 -0.52 -13.99
C LEU A 127 -5.97 -1.46 -15.15
N HIS A 128 -7.24 -1.47 -15.55
CA HIS A 128 -7.72 -2.19 -16.72
C HIS A 128 -7.15 -1.62 -18.03
N ASP A 129 -7.15 -0.30 -18.19
CA ASP A 129 -6.56 0.35 -19.38
C ASP A 129 -5.06 0.10 -19.46
N LEU A 130 -4.38 0.15 -18.30
CA LEU A 130 -2.96 -0.17 -18.20
C LEU A 130 -2.70 -1.64 -18.55
N SER A 131 -3.54 -2.56 -18.08
CA SER A 131 -3.49 -3.99 -18.42
C SER A 131 -3.64 -4.19 -19.93
N ALA A 132 -4.66 -3.59 -20.54
CA ALA A 132 -4.90 -3.68 -21.98
C ALA A 132 -3.75 -3.10 -22.82
N LYS A 133 -3.16 -1.99 -22.38
CA LYS A 133 -2.04 -1.33 -23.07
C LYS A 133 -0.71 -2.09 -22.96
N THR A 134 -0.46 -2.70 -21.82
CA THR A 134 0.82 -3.35 -21.50
C THR A 134 0.81 -4.85 -21.71
N GLY A 135 -0.37 -5.46 -21.80
CA GLY A 135 -0.55 -6.92 -21.79
C GLY A 135 -0.26 -7.56 -20.43
N CYS A 136 -0.18 -6.76 -19.35
CA CYS A 136 0.05 -7.25 -18.00
C CYS A 136 -1.24 -7.73 -17.37
N THR A 137 -1.23 -8.89 -16.71
CA THR A 137 -2.41 -9.48 -16.06
C THR A 137 -2.68 -8.83 -14.73
N LEU A 138 -3.94 -8.46 -14.49
CA LEU A 138 -4.43 -8.06 -13.16
C LEU A 138 -4.70 -9.30 -12.31
N PRO A 139 -4.46 -9.22 -10.97
CA PRO A 139 -4.73 -10.31 -10.04
C PRO A 139 -6.20 -10.48 -9.75
#